data_902684067883afd959f307aba3e712e7
#
_entry.id   902684067883afd959f307aba3e712e7
#
_cell.length_a   1.000
_cell.length_b   1.000
_cell.length_c   1.000
_cell.angle_alpha   90.00
_cell.angle_beta   90.00
_cell.angle_gamma   90.00
#
_symmetry.space_group_name_H-M   'P 1'
#
loop_
_entity.id
_entity.type
_entity.pdbx_description
1 polymer ?
#
loop_
_entity_poly.entity_id
_entity_poly.type
_entity_poly.pdbx_seq_one_letter_code
_entity_poly.pdbx_strand_id
1 'polypeptide(L)'
;GGGERQQRQQHDALGKALDNPAKPVVAIVGGSKVSTKLDVLNALEKVCDQIIVGGGIANTFLAAAGHPVGKSLCEHDLVDTAKDIASRVEIPLPVDVVVASEFAETATATVKNISDVGADDMILDVGPETAGQFAELLKNAKTILWNGPVGVFEFDQFGNGTKALAQAIAESDAFSLAGGGDTV
;
A
#
# COMPACT_ATOMS: atom_id res chain seq x y z
N GLY A 1 -15.50 -9.78 26.72
CA GLY A 1 -14.85 -8.51 26.96
C GLY A 1 -14.99 -7.52 25.83
N GLY A 2 -14.54 -6.30 26.08
CA GLY A 2 -14.62 -5.21 25.11
C GLY A 2 -13.86 -5.46 23.81
N GLY A 3 -12.74 -6.18 23.87
CA GLY A 3 -11.93 -6.50 22.70
C GLY A 3 -12.62 -7.43 21.73
N GLU A 4 -13.34 -8.44 22.24
CA GLU A 4 -14.08 -9.37 21.41
C GLU A 4 -15.23 -8.67 20.69
N ARG A 5 -15.90 -7.76 21.38
CA ARG A 5 -17.00 -6.99 20.82
C ARG A 5 -16.51 -6.07 19.69
N GLN A 6 -15.36 -5.42 19.87
CA GLN A 6 -14.76 -4.57 18.85
C GLN A 6 -14.34 -5.38 17.62
N GLN A 7 -13.72 -6.54 17.82
CA GLN A 7 -13.33 -7.41 16.71
C GLN A 7 -14.55 -7.88 15.92
N ARG A 8 -15.62 -8.24 16.62
CA ARG A 8 -16.86 -8.68 15.99
C ARG A 8 -17.50 -7.56 15.18
N GLN A 9 -17.51 -6.32 15.71
CA GLN A 9 -18.03 -5.16 14.98
C GLN A 9 -17.21 -4.84 13.74
N GLN A 10 -15.87 -4.92 13.82
CA GLN A 10 -15.00 -4.69 12.68
C GLN A 10 -15.21 -5.77 11.61
N HIS A 11 -15.34 -7.01 12.02
CA HIS A 11 -15.58 -8.12 11.10
C HIS A 11 -16.92 -7.99 10.38
N ASP A 12 -17.97 -7.62 11.13
CA ASP A 12 -19.30 -7.40 10.56
C ASP A 12 -19.33 -6.20 9.64
N ALA A 13 -18.65 -5.10 10.00
CA ALA A 13 -18.54 -3.92 9.15
C ALA A 13 -17.76 -4.20 7.86
N LEU A 14 -16.68 -4.97 7.96
CA LEU A 14 -15.90 -5.39 6.80
C LEU A 14 -16.75 -6.27 5.88
N GLY A 15 -17.48 -7.21 6.46
CA GLY A 15 -18.38 -8.08 5.70
C GLY A 15 -19.44 -7.28 4.95
N LYS A 16 -20.05 -6.30 5.59
CA LYS A 16 -21.01 -5.40 4.94
C LYS A 16 -20.40 -4.57 3.84
N ALA A 17 -19.19 -4.01 4.08
CA ALA A 17 -18.49 -3.21 3.09
C ALA A 17 -18.13 -4.04 1.87
N LEU A 18 -17.78 -5.32 2.07
CA LEU A 18 -17.39 -6.22 0.98
C LEU A 18 -18.57 -6.86 0.28
N ASP A 19 -19.74 -6.87 0.89
CA ASP A 19 -20.94 -7.51 0.32
C ASP A 19 -21.52 -6.69 -0.84
N ASN A 20 -21.63 -5.38 -0.67
CA ASN A 20 -22.13 -4.50 -1.73
C ASN A 20 -21.55 -3.08 -1.56
N PRO A 21 -20.23 -2.93 -1.72
CA PRO A 21 -19.59 -1.66 -1.47
C PRO A 21 -19.93 -0.62 -2.54
N ALA A 22 -20.05 0.63 -2.13
CA ALA A 22 -20.20 1.74 -3.06
C ALA A 22 -18.90 1.93 -3.85
N LYS A 23 -19.03 2.02 -5.16
CA LYS A 23 -17.88 2.11 -6.07
C LYS A 23 -17.57 3.56 -6.44
N PRO A 24 -16.31 3.92 -6.73
CA PRO A 24 -15.14 3.02 -6.76
C PRO A 24 -14.69 2.56 -5.38
N VAL A 25 -14.23 1.31 -5.29
CA VAL A 25 -13.66 0.73 -4.08
C VAL A 25 -12.14 0.70 -4.25
N VAL A 26 -11.42 1.35 -3.34
CA VAL A 26 -9.96 1.39 -3.35
C VAL A 26 -9.45 0.79 -2.04
N ALA A 27 -8.57 -0.17 -2.13
CA ALA A 27 -7.90 -0.73 -0.97
C ALA A 27 -6.45 -0.25 -0.91
N ILE A 28 -5.92 -0.14 0.29
CA ILE A 28 -4.50 0.12 0.54
C ILE A 28 -3.98 -1.06 1.34
N VAL A 29 -2.99 -1.76 0.80
CA VAL A 29 -2.36 -2.90 1.46
C VAL A 29 -0.87 -2.63 1.57
N GLY A 30 -0.40 -2.38 2.77
CA GLY A 30 1.01 -2.20 3.06
C GLY A 30 1.56 -3.39 3.83
N GLY A 31 2.87 -3.51 3.86
CA GLY A 31 3.55 -4.57 4.58
C GLY A 31 4.84 -4.96 3.89
N SER A 32 5.58 -5.86 4.52
CA SER A 32 6.90 -6.25 4.03
C SER A 32 6.85 -7.39 3.01
N LYS A 33 5.85 -8.24 3.07
CA LYS A 33 5.81 -9.48 2.28
C LYS A 33 4.45 -9.76 1.66
N VAL A 34 4.43 -10.03 0.36
CA VAL A 34 3.24 -10.53 -0.35
C VAL A 34 2.75 -11.83 0.28
N SER A 35 3.67 -12.73 0.65
CA SER A 35 3.34 -14.03 1.20
C SER A 35 2.46 -13.95 2.47
N THR A 36 2.67 -12.92 3.30
CA THR A 36 1.88 -12.75 4.53
C THR A 36 0.53 -12.06 4.28
N LYS A 37 0.32 -11.50 3.10
CA LYS A 37 -0.89 -10.74 2.74
C LYS A 37 -1.66 -11.36 1.57
N LEU A 38 -1.29 -12.57 1.13
CA LEU A 38 -1.95 -13.19 -0.02
C LEU A 38 -3.45 -13.37 0.17
N ASP A 39 -3.88 -13.79 1.37
CA ASP A 39 -5.31 -13.97 1.65
C ASP A 39 -6.06 -12.65 1.56
N VAL A 40 -5.45 -11.57 2.08
CA VAL A 40 -6.03 -10.23 2.03
C VAL A 40 -6.12 -9.76 0.57
N LEU A 41 -5.03 -9.89 -0.19
CA LEU A 41 -4.99 -9.47 -1.59
C LEU A 41 -6.01 -10.25 -2.43
N ASN A 42 -6.11 -11.56 -2.25
CA ASN A 42 -7.05 -12.39 -2.99
C ASN A 42 -8.50 -12.05 -2.64
N ALA A 43 -8.79 -11.74 -1.38
CA ALA A 43 -10.12 -11.32 -0.99
C ALA A 43 -10.47 -9.95 -1.58
N LEU A 44 -9.53 -9.00 -1.54
CA LEU A 44 -9.77 -7.63 -2.00
C LEU A 44 -9.88 -7.53 -3.52
N GLU A 45 -9.14 -8.36 -4.29
CA GLU A 45 -9.20 -8.31 -5.75
C GLU A 45 -10.60 -8.59 -6.31
N LYS A 46 -11.45 -9.27 -5.54
CA LYS A 46 -12.80 -9.63 -5.96
C LYS A 46 -13.77 -8.46 -5.85
N VAL A 47 -13.47 -7.48 -4.98
CA VAL A 47 -14.42 -6.41 -4.67
C VAL A 47 -13.85 -5.02 -4.95
N CYS A 48 -12.55 -4.88 -5.09
CA CYS A 48 -11.91 -3.58 -5.32
C CYS A 48 -11.72 -3.30 -6.79
N ASP A 49 -11.84 -2.03 -7.15
CA ASP A 49 -11.50 -1.54 -8.48
C ASP A 49 -9.99 -1.33 -8.60
N GLN A 50 -9.37 -0.92 -7.50
CA GLN A 50 -7.92 -0.66 -7.44
C GLN A 50 -7.39 -1.04 -6.07
N ILE A 51 -6.14 -1.53 -6.04
CA ILE A 51 -5.43 -1.81 -4.80
C ILE A 51 -4.10 -1.05 -4.82
N ILE A 52 -3.93 -0.11 -3.90
CA ILE A 52 -2.66 0.58 -3.68
C ILE A 52 -1.82 -0.29 -2.76
N VAL A 53 -0.61 -0.60 -3.17
CA VAL A 53 0.31 -1.43 -2.36
C VAL A 53 1.46 -0.59 -1.84
N GLY A 54 2.01 -0.97 -0.68
CA GLY A 54 3.11 -0.24 -0.04
C GLY A 54 4.14 -1.18 0.57
N GLY A 55 5.29 -0.63 0.92
CA GLY A 55 6.37 -1.37 1.56
C GLY A 55 7.00 -2.41 0.65
N GLY A 56 7.44 -3.52 1.23
CA GLY A 56 8.02 -4.64 0.48
C GLY A 56 7.05 -5.27 -0.50
N ILE A 57 5.76 -5.20 -0.23
CA ILE A 57 4.72 -5.65 -1.15
C ILE A 57 4.79 -4.83 -2.45
N ALA A 58 4.87 -3.51 -2.34
CA ALA A 58 5.00 -2.64 -3.52
C ALA A 58 6.26 -2.95 -4.32
N ASN A 59 7.36 -3.23 -3.64
CA ASN A 59 8.63 -3.54 -4.30
C ASN A 59 8.51 -4.84 -5.10
N THR A 60 7.80 -5.83 -4.59
CA THR A 60 7.55 -7.08 -5.31
C THR A 60 6.70 -6.83 -6.57
N PHE A 61 5.68 -5.99 -6.49
CA PHE A 61 4.87 -5.61 -7.65
C PHE A 61 5.67 -4.77 -8.66
N LEU A 62 6.57 -3.90 -8.19
CA LEU A 62 7.45 -3.12 -9.06
C LEU A 62 8.39 -4.04 -9.83
N ALA A 63 9.00 -5.01 -9.16
CA ALA A 63 9.86 -6.00 -9.81
C ALA A 63 9.07 -6.81 -10.84
N ALA A 64 7.82 -7.17 -10.52
CA ALA A 64 6.94 -7.89 -11.43
C ALA A 64 6.64 -7.08 -12.69
N ALA A 65 6.59 -5.77 -12.58
CA ALA A 65 6.36 -4.87 -13.72
C ALA A 65 7.65 -4.56 -14.50
N GLY A 66 8.80 -5.07 -14.06
CA GLY A 66 10.07 -4.86 -14.74
C GLY A 66 10.85 -3.63 -14.28
N HIS A 67 10.43 -2.98 -13.19
CA HIS A 67 11.15 -1.82 -12.67
C HIS A 67 12.32 -2.23 -11.77
N PRO A 68 13.41 -1.42 -11.74
CA PRO A 68 14.52 -1.70 -10.83
C PRO A 68 14.09 -1.42 -9.38
N VAL A 69 14.45 -2.30 -8.46
CA VAL A 69 14.17 -2.13 -7.05
C VAL A 69 15.45 -2.11 -6.19
N GLY A 70 16.61 -2.23 -6.83
CA GLY A 70 17.89 -2.20 -6.14
C GLY A 70 18.00 -3.30 -5.08
N LYS A 71 18.43 -2.91 -3.87
CA LYS A 71 18.51 -3.83 -2.74
C LYS A 71 17.30 -3.72 -1.80
N SER A 72 16.18 -3.22 -2.32
CA SER A 72 14.93 -3.10 -1.59
C SER A 72 14.42 -4.46 -1.12
N LEU A 73 13.68 -4.46 -0.01
CA LEU A 73 12.98 -5.66 0.45
C LEU A 73 11.98 -6.09 -0.62
N CYS A 74 12.18 -7.28 -1.18
CA CYS A 74 11.37 -7.78 -2.29
C CYS A 74 11.38 -9.30 -2.27
N GLU A 75 10.20 -9.89 -2.50
CA GLU A 75 10.07 -11.35 -2.60
C GLU A 75 10.18 -11.76 -4.07
N HIS A 76 11.40 -11.95 -4.55
CA HIS A 76 11.65 -12.32 -5.96
C HIS A 76 10.97 -13.63 -6.35
N ASP A 77 10.75 -14.53 -5.40
CA ASP A 77 10.05 -15.81 -5.62
C ASP A 77 8.57 -15.62 -5.93
N LEU A 78 7.98 -14.46 -5.56
CA LEU A 78 6.56 -14.19 -5.73
C LEU A 78 6.26 -13.19 -6.84
N VAL A 79 7.24 -12.91 -7.70
CA VAL A 79 7.05 -11.99 -8.84
C VAL A 79 5.93 -12.50 -9.75
N ASP A 80 5.87 -13.79 -10.03
CA ASP A 80 4.81 -14.36 -10.87
C ASP A 80 3.44 -14.27 -10.20
N THR A 81 3.38 -14.47 -8.89
CA THR A 81 2.15 -14.29 -8.12
C THR A 81 1.66 -12.84 -8.18
N ALA A 82 2.58 -11.89 -8.06
CA ALA A 82 2.26 -10.47 -8.16
C ALA A 82 1.73 -10.12 -9.56
N LYS A 83 2.32 -10.67 -10.62
CA LYS A 83 1.84 -10.49 -11.98
C LYS A 83 0.41 -11.00 -12.15
N ASP A 84 0.10 -12.16 -11.57
CA ASP A 84 -1.24 -12.73 -11.61
C ASP A 84 -2.25 -11.80 -10.95
N ILE A 85 -1.95 -11.30 -9.76
CA ILE A 85 -2.85 -10.39 -9.05
C ILE A 85 -3.07 -9.12 -9.86
N ALA A 86 -2.00 -8.53 -10.40
CA ALA A 86 -2.07 -7.31 -11.20
C ALA A 86 -2.84 -7.51 -12.51
N SER A 87 -2.98 -8.76 -12.99
CA SER A 87 -3.79 -9.06 -14.17
C SER A 87 -5.28 -9.12 -13.87
N ARG A 88 -5.66 -9.31 -12.59
CA ARG A 88 -7.06 -9.45 -12.17
C ARG A 88 -7.63 -8.18 -11.57
N VAL A 89 -6.79 -7.30 -11.01
CA VAL A 89 -7.21 -6.04 -10.40
C VAL A 89 -6.16 -4.98 -10.70
N GLU A 90 -6.58 -3.73 -10.86
CA GLU A 90 -5.67 -2.63 -11.12
C GLU A 90 -4.81 -2.34 -9.88
N ILE A 91 -3.49 -2.38 -10.05
CA ILE A 91 -2.51 -2.06 -9.02
C ILE A 91 -1.74 -0.82 -9.49
N PRO A 92 -2.16 0.39 -9.06
CA PRO A 92 -1.40 1.60 -9.41
C PRO A 92 -0.01 1.55 -8.82
N LEU A 93 1.02 1.71 -9.65
CA LEU A 93 2.40 1.62 -9.20
C LEU A 93 2.99 3.02 -9.01
N PRO A 94 3.96 3.17 -8.09
CA PRO A 94 4.66 4.44 -7.91
C PRO A 94 5.38 4.89 -9.17
N VAL A 95 5.35 6.21 -9.44
CA VAL A 95 6.14 6.84 -10.50
C VAL A 95 7.43 7.42 -9.94
N ASP A 96 7.44 7.74 -8.65
CA ASP A 96 8.62 8.17 -7.91
C ASP A 96 8.64 7.52 -6.53
N VAL A 97 9.82 7.43 -5.96
CA VAL A 97 10.04 6.76 -4.67
C VAL A 97 11.06 7.54 -3.84
N VAL A 98 11.04 7.29 -2.54
CA VAL A 98 12.04 7.79 -1.62
C VAL A 98 12.98 6.63 -1.31
N VAL A 99 14.26 6.82 -1.59
CA VAL A 99 15.27 5.78 -1.43
C VAL A 99 16.35 6.21 -0.44
N ALA A 100 17.04 5.23 0.12
CA ALA A 100 18.21 5.42 0.95
C ALA A 100 19.18 4.27 0.71
N SER A 101 20.44 4.44 1.10
CA SER A 101 21.45 3.40 0.97
C SER A 101 21.38 2.35 2.09
N GLU A 102 20.65 2.68 3.17
CA GLU A 102 20.51 1.80 4.33
C GLU A 102 19.16 2.04 5.03
N PHE A 103 18.73 1.05 5.79
CA PHE A 103 17.53 1.15 6.62
C PHE A 103 17.94 1.67 8.00
N ALA A 104 17.94 2.99 8.16
CA ALA A 104 18.35 3.64 9.40
C ALA A 104 17.66 4.98 9.56
N GLU A 105 17.40 5.36 10.81
CA GLU A 105 16.81 6.66 11.14
C GLU A 105 17.66 7.83 10.63
N THR A 106 18.98 7.63 10.58
CA THR A 106 19.94 8.66 10.15
C THR A 106 20.21 8.63 8.65
N ALA A 107 19.61 7.70 7.91
CA ALA A 107 19.85 7.59 6.48
C ALA A 107 19.29 8.80 5.73
N THR A 108 20.02 9.25 4.72
CA THR A 108 19.60 10.37 3.87
C THR A 108 18.52 9.86 2.89
N ALA A 109 17.36 10.51 2.91
CA ALA A 109 16.26 10.22 2.01
C ALA A 109 16.46 10.99 0.70
N THR A 110 16.35 10.29 -0.43
CA THR A 110 16.49 10.88 -1.77
C THR A 110 15.25 10.49 -2.59
N VAL A 111 14.62 11.48 -3.22
CA VAL A 111 13.50 11.23 -4.15
C VAL A 111 14.07 10.90 -5.51
N LYS A 112 13.63 9.78 -6.08
CA LYS A 112 14.04 9.35 -7.43
C LYS A 112 12.85 8.91 -8.24
N ASN A 113 12.92 9.13 -9.56
CA ASN A 113 11.99 8.49 -10.49
C ASN A 113 12.17 6.98 -10.39
N ILE A 114 11.09 6.22 -10.57
CA ILE A 114 11.15 4.76 -10.42
C ILE A 114 12.17 4.11 -11.37
N SER A 115 12.40 4.70 -12.53
CA SER A 115 13.37 4.18 -13.50
C SER A 115 14.83 4.49 -13.11
N ASP A 116 15.06 5.38 -12.15
CA ASP A 116 16.39 5.82 -11.73
C ASP A 116 16.89 5.13 -10.46
N VAL A 117 16.14 4.17 -9.93
CA VAL A 117 16.54 3.42 -8.73
C VAL A 117 17.81 2.61 -9.06
N GLY A 118 18.86 2.85 -8.28
CA GLY A 118 20.15 2.18 -8.48
C GLY A 118 20.25 0.85 -7.73
N ALA A 119 21.30 0.09 -8.04
CA ALA A 119 21.53 -1.23 -7.45
C ALA A 119 21.72 -1.19 -5.92
N ASP A 120 22.23 -0.08 -5.40
CA ASP A 120 22.48 0.10 -3.98
C ASP A 120 21.35 0.85 -3.26
N ASP A 121 20.30 1.21 -3.96
CA ASP A 121 19.16 1.93 -3.37
C ASP A 121 18.17 0.98 -2.72
N MET A 122 17.63 1.39 -1.58
CA MET A 122 16.48 0.76 -0.92
C MET A 122 15.28 1.68 -1.02
N ILE A 123 14.19 1.19 -1.54
CA ILE A 123 12.94 1.94 -1.59
C ILE A 123 12.27 1.85 -0.22
N LEU A 124 12.07 2.99 0.45
CA LEU A 124 11.52 3.05 1.80
C LEU A 124 10.18 3.80 1.89
N ASP A 125 9.80 4.51 0.83
CA ASP A 125 8.50 5.22 0.77
C ASP A 125 8.18 5.53 -0.69
N VAL A 126 6.93 5.96 -0.92
CA VAL A 126 6.54 6.53 -2.21
C VAL A 126 6.98 7.99 -2.27
N GLY A 127 7.27 8.49 -3.47
CA GLY A 127 7.64 9.88 -3.65
C GLY A 127 6.45 10.81 -3.63
N PRO A 128 6.69 12.14 -3.65
CA PRO A 128 5.62 13.13 -3.53
C PRO A 128 4.63 13.12 -4.71
N GLU A 129 5.12 12.85 -5.92
CA GLU A 129 4.24 12.76 -7.10
C GLU A 129 3.31 11.56 -6.97
N THR A 130 3.84 10.41 -6.57
CA THR A 130 3.04 9.20 -6.32
C THR A 130 2.01 9.44 -5.22
N ALA A 131 2.43 10.06 -4.12
CA ALA A 131 1.53 10.36 -3.01
C ALA A 131 0.37 11.26 -3.46
N GLY A 132 0.64 12.23 -4.32
CA GLY A 132 -0.39 13.10 -4.90
C GLY A 132 -1.37 12.32 -5.78
N GLN A 133 -0.87 11.42 -6.62
CA GLN A 133 -1.72 10.57 -7.46
C GLN A 133 -2.59 9.63 -6.64
N PHE A 134 -2.02 9.01 -5.62
CA PHE A 134 -2.77 8.14 -4.73
C PHE A 134 -3.82 8.91 -3.95
N ALA A 135 -3.49 10.12 -3.49
CA ALA A 135 -4.44 10.98 -2.80
C ALA A 135 -5.66 11.30 -3.68
N GLU A 136 -5.44 11.57 -4.98
CA GLU A 136 -6.55 11.80 -5.92
C GLU A 136 -7.43 10.57 -6.09
N LEU A 137 -6.82 9.37 -6.18
CA LEU A 137 -7.57 8.12 -6.25
C LEU A 137 -8.47 7.96 -5.01
N LEU A 138 -7.92 8.26 -3.83
CA LEU A 138 -8.66 8.12 -2.58
C LEU A 138 -9.78 9.15 -2.45
N LYS A 139 -9.57 10.38 -2.92
CA LYS A 139 -10.60 11.42 -2.90
C LYS A 139 -11.78 11.07 -3.78
N ASN A 140 -11.56 10.35 -4.87
CA ASN A 140 -12.60 9.94 -5.80
C ASN A 140 -13.25 8.61 -5.44
N ALA A 141 -12.70 7.87 -4.47
CA ALA A 141 -13.26 6.61 -4.03
C ALA A 141 -14.53 6.81 -3.20
N LYS A 142 -15.42 5.84 -3.23
CA LYS A 142 -16.61 5.80 -2.39
C LYS A 142 -16.43 4.87 -1.19
N THR A 143 -15.57 3.88 -1.32
CA THR A 143 -15.21 2.97 -0.24
C THR A 143 -13.70 2.81 -0.21
N ILE A 144 -13.10 2.95 0.95
CA ILE A 144 -11.66 2.81 1.15
C ILE A 144 -11.41 1.77 2.24
N LEU A 145 -10.58 0.78 1.91
CA LEU A 145 -10.19 -0.27 2.84
C LEU A 145 -8.67 -0.17 3.06
N TRP A 146 -8.22 0.05 4.28
CA TRP A 146 -6.79 0.26 4.57
C TRP A 146 -6.24 -0.83 5.48
N ASN A 147 -5.18 -1.50 5.01
CA ASN A 147 -4.46 -2.53 5.75
C ASN A 147 -2.96 -2.31 5.58
N GLY A 148 -2.30 -1.75 6.60
CA GLY A 148 -0.86 -1.54 6.64
C GLY A 148 -0.36 -0.23 6.05
N PRO A 149 0.83 0.24 6.46
CA PRO A 149 1.42 1.49 5.96
C PRO A 149 2.05 1.32 4.59
N VAL A 150 2.20 2.43 3.83
CA VAL A 150 2.80 2.40 2.49
C VAL A 150 4.30 2.66 2.50
N GLY A 151 4.86 3.11 3.61
CA GLY A 151 6.30 3.35 3.78
C GLY A 151 6.76 2.94 5.16
N VAL A 152 8.02 3.24 5.47
CA VAL A 152 8.62 2.98 6.79
C VAL A 152 8.24 4.15 7.71
N PHE A 153 7.05 4.04 8.31
CA PHE A 153 6.44 5.17 9.02
C PHE A 153 7.11 5.48 10.38
N GLU A 154 7.86 4.56 10.94
CA GLU A 154 8.59 4.79 12.19
C GLU A 154 9.74 5.78 12.07
N PHE A 155 10.21 6.06 10.85
CA PHE A 155 11.20 7.10 10.57
C PHE A 155 10.51 8.24 9.82
N ASP A 156 10.57 9.46 10.35
CA ASP A 156 9.82 10.60 9.79
C ASP A 156 10.09 10.83 8.31
N GLN A 157 11.35 10.69 7.86
CA GLN A 157 11.70 10.93 6.46
C GLN A 157 11.12 9.89 5.50
N PHE A 158 10.64 8.76 6.00
CA PHE A 158 10.06 7.69 5.20
C PHE A 158 8.57 7.47 5.49
N GLY A 159 7.95 8.35 6.29
CA GLY A 159 6.55 8.25 6.65
C GLY A 159 5.61 9.17 5.87
N ASN A 160 6.14 9.97 4.95
CA ASN A 160 5.37 11.00 4.27
C ASN A 160 4.25 10.42 3.40
N GLY A 161 4.49 9.29 2.74
CA GLY A 161 3.48 8.61 1.94
C GLY A 161 2.28 8.18 2.77
N THR A 162 2.51 7.51 3.89
CA THR A 162 1.44 7.08 4.81
C THR A 162 0.66 8.28 5.34
N LYS A 163 1.36 9.36 5.72
CA LYS A 163 0.71 10.58 6.21
C LYS A 163 -0.15 11.24 5.14
N ALA A 164 0.33 11.31 3.90
CA ALA A 164 -0.42 11.90 2.80
C ALA A 164 -1.69 11.10 2.49
N LEU A 165 -1.61 9.78 2.51
CA LEU A 165 -2.78 8.93 2.28
C LEU A 165 -3.78 9.04 3.44
N ALA A 166 -3.30 9.08 4.68
CA ALA A 166 -4.18 9.26 5.85
C ALA A 166 -4.93 10.58 5.76
N GLN A 167 -4.24 11.66 5.36
CA GLN A 167 -4.86 12.97 5.20
C GLN A 167 -5.91 12.95 4.09
N ALA A 168 -5.62 12.32 2.97
CA ALA A 168 -6.55 12.20 1.85
C ALA A 168 -7.82 11.45 2.25
N ILE A 169 -7.69 10.40 3.05
CA ILE A 169 -8.83 9.64 3.57
C ILE A 169 -9.66 10.51 4.50
N ALA A 170 -9.01 11.26 5.40
CA ALA A 170 -9.69 12.14 6.35
C ALA A 170 -10.48 13.25 5.64
N GLU A 171 -10.00 13.72 4.47
CA GLU A 171 -10.66 14.75 3.67
C GLU A 171 -11.70 14.18 2.71
N SER A 172 -11.75 12.86 2.56
CA SER A 172 -12.65 12.17 1.62
C SER A 172 -14.02 11.96 2.26
N ASP A 173 -15.06 11.96 1.43
CA ASP A 173 -16.42 11.58 1.83
C ASP A 173 -16.67 10.08 1.75
N ALA A 174 -15.65 9.30 1.45
CA ALA A 174 -15.76 7.86 1.31
C ALA A 174 -16.00 7.17 2.65
N PHE A 175 -16.73 6.06 2.63
CA PHE A 175 -16.76 5.14 3.76
C PHE A 175 -15.38 4.48 3.83
N SER A 176 -14.70 4.62 4.98
CA SER A 176 -13.37 4.06 5.14
C SER A 176 -13.32 3.10 6.33
N LEU A 177 -12.55 2.03 6.17
CA LEU A 177 -12.37 1.02 7.20
C LEU A 177 -10.89 0.63 7.24
N ALA A 178 -10.25 0.86 8.39
CA ALA A 178 -8.89 0.41 8.63
C ALA A 178 -8.91 -0.96 9.28
N GLY A 179 -8.10 -1.88 8.76
CA GLY A 179 -7.98 -3.24 9.29
C GLY A 179 -6.52 -3.64 9.41
N GLY A 180 -6.25 -4.64 10.25
CA GLY A 180 -4.90 -5.11 10.50
C GLY A 180 -4.22 -4.38 11.66
N GLY A 181 -3.29 -5.05 12.32
CA GLY A 181 -2.67 -4.56 13.54
C GLY A 181 -1.64 -3.45 13.37
N ASP A 182 -1.10 -3.28 12.15
CA ASP A 182 0.07 -2.43 11.92
C ASP A 182 -0.28 -0.98 11.60
N THR A 183 -1.54 -0.64 11.44
CA THR A 183 -1.98 0.71 11.09
C THR A 183 -2.48 1.52 12.27
N VAL A 184 -2.42 0.97 13.43
CA VAL A 184 -2.94 1.62 14.64
C VAL A 184 -1.88 2.50 15.27
#